data_bf13f7d3ae90b74565e9da3f0caa31c3
#
_entry.id   bf13f7d3ae90b74565e9da3f0caa31c3
#
_cell.length_a   1.000
_cell.length_b   1.000
_cell.length_c   1.000
_cell.angle_alpha   90.00
_cell.angle_beta   90.00
_cell.angle_gamma   90.00
#
_symmetry.space_group_name_H-M   'P 1'
#
loop_
_entity.id
_entity.type
_entity.pdbx_description
1 polymer ?
#
loop_
_entity_poly.entity_id
_entity_poly.type
_entity_poly.pdbx_seq_one_letter_code
_entity_poly.pdbx_strand_id
1 'polypeptide(L)'
;LENSKNSFNFSCENEKDVVAELMYIAANALSSQSIYPSSNFYLNLTKYLNKDFHAYDTLLAENMYKINDFKNSKKIYKKLTYHGDALSWYSNKQIARILIKEKKKIDALNILKDSYNKVTSKGIYETFDYAEFLKNNEEFEKSIVYYSQILNNIDSNHPLYPDVTDGRGVAYERIGEWDKAEKDLLASLEASPDQAYVINYLAYSWIEQGIKIEKSLEMLEKANKLRSNDPYIIDSLGWALFKLKRFKESKDYLQLAVKLMPADPIVNDHYGDVLWKNGKELQARYYWNYVLGLEEAEKDLKDSVQQKLIKGL
;
A
#
# COMPACT_ATOMS: atom_id res chain seq x y z
N LEU A 1 -32.04 -4.76 9.86
CA LEU A 1 -31.35 -5.52 10.91
C LEU A 1 -32.16 -6.74 11.38
N GLU A 2 -32.83 -7.45 10.44
CA GLU A 2 -33.48 -8.72 10.76
C GLU A 2 -33.39 -9.58 9.51
N ASN A 3 -32.49 -10.52 9.49
CA ASN A 3 -32.38 -11.76 8.72
C ASN A 3 -30.93 -12.07 8.27
N SER A 4 -29.96 -12.03 9.19
CA SER A 4 -28.76 -12.84 9.03
C SER A 4 -28.76 -13.93 10.10
N LYS A 5 -29.50 -15.02 9.83
CA LYS A 5 -29.43 -16.27 10.60
C LYS A 5 -28.12 -17.03 10.32
N ASN A 6 -27.00 -16.36 10.32
CA ASN A 6 -25.67 -16.97 10.43
C ASN A 6 -24.78 -15.99 11.21
N SER A 7 -25.22 -15.59 12.43
CA SER A 7 -24.29 -15.10 13.41
C SER A 7 -23.34 -16.26 13.72
N PHE A 8 -22.06 -16.06 13.55
CA PHE A 8 -21.03 -16.91 14.15
C PHE A 8 -21.26 -16.86 15.65
N ASN A 9 -22.09 -17.78 16.16
CA ASN A 9 -22.26 -17.92 17.58
C ASN A 9 -20.96 -18.49 18.11
N PHE A 10 -20.09 -17.62 18.57
CA PHE A 10 -19.05 -18.01 19.50
C PHE A 10 -19.81 -18.58 20.72
N SER A 11 -19.71 -19.87 20.89
CA SER A 11 -20.32 -20.58 22.00
C SER A 11 -19.16 -21.04 22.90
N CYS A 12 -19.09 -20.48 24.11
CA CYS A 12 -18.31 -21.05 25.20
C CYS A 12 -19.14 -22.07 26.00
N GLU A 13 -20.00 -22.83 25.32
CA GLU A 13 -20.97 -23.73 25.95
C GLU A 13 -20.29 -25.01 26.48
N ASN A 14 -19.10 -25.31 26.03
CA ASN A 14 -18.35 -26.48 26.50
C ASN A 14 -16.87 -26.18 26.70
N GLU A 15 -16.21 -27.01 27.51
CA GLU A 15 -14.80 -26.85 27.86
C GLU A 15 -13.86 -26.89 26.64
N LYS A 16 -14.21 -27.63 25.59
CA LYS A 16 -13.40 -27.74 24.37
C LYS A 16 -13.37 -26.42 23.60
N ASP A 17 -14.49 -25.70 23.55
CA ASP A 17 -14.55 -24.40 22.87
C ASP A 17 -13.71 -23.35 23.62
N VAL A 18 -13.73 -23.38 24.97
CA VAL A 18 -12.89 -22.49 25.78
C VAL A 18 -11.39 -22.78 25.54
N VAL A 19 -11.01 -24.05 25.53
CA VAL A 19 -9.61 -24.44 25.26
C VAL A 19 -9.21 -24.08 23.82
N ALA A 20 -10.10 -24.26 22.85
CA ALA A 20 -9.86 -23.84 21.47
C ALA A 20 -9.58 -22.34 21.36
N GLU A 21 -10.36 -21.52 22.06
CA GLU A 21 -10.17 -20.05 22.07
C GLU A 21 -8.84 -19.67 22.69
N LEU A 22 -8.46 -20.26 23.82
CA LEU A 22 -7.17 -20.02 24.44
C LEU A 22 -5.99 -20.38 23.52
N MET A 23 -6.11 -21.50 22.80
CA MET A 23 -5.12 -21.90 21.80
C MET A 23 -5.08 -20.95 20.60
N TYR A 24 -6.24 -20.42 20.17
CA TYR A 24 -6.29 -19.41 19.12
C TYR A 24 -5.60 -18.08 19.53
N ILE A 25 -5.84 -17.64 20.78
CA ILE A 25 -5.17 -16.44 21.34
C ILE A 25 -3.65 -16.63 21.31
N ALA A 26 -3.18 -17.80 21.79
CA ALA A 26 -1.75 -18.13 21.77
C ALA A 26 -1.20 -18.16 20.32
N ALA A 27 -1.94 -18.79 19.40
CA ALA A 27 -1.57 -18.83 17.99
C ALA A 27 -1.46 -17.45 17.36
N ASN A 28 -2.40 -16.54 17.68
CA ASN A 28 -2.39 -15.17 17.18
C ASN A 28 -1.18 -14.38 17.71
N ALA A 29 -0.84 -14.52 19.01
CA ALA A 29 0.34 -13.92 19.60
C ALA A 29 1.65 -14.42 18.96
N LEU A 30 1.73 -15.71 18.64
CA LEU A 30 2.88 -16.30 17.95
C LEU A 30 2.97 -15.83 16.48
N SER A 31 1.84 -15.73 15.80
CA SER A 31 1.77 -15.20 14.42
C SER A 31 2.25 -13.74 14.36
N SER A 32 1.83 -12.91 15.30
CA SER A 32 2.28 -11.50 15.37
C SER A 32 3.79 -11.35 15.58
N GLN A 33 4.43 -12.34 16.21
CA GLN A 33 5.87 -12.42 16.36
C GLN A 33 6.58 -13.16 15.22
N SER A 34 5.87 -13.48 14.14
CA SER A 34 6.36 -14.23 12.98
C SER A 34 6.82 -15.66 13.28
N ILE A 35 6.36 -16.26 14.42
CA ILE A 35 6.65 -17.66 14.81
C ILE A 35 5.58 -18.58 14.20
N TYR A 36 5.50 -18.58 12.88
CA TYR A 36 4.43 -19.25 12.11
C TYR A 36 4.32 -20.78 12.35
N PRO A 37 5.41 -21.57 12.47
CA PRO A 37 5.28 -23.01 12.70
C PRO A 37 4.55 -23.33 14.00
N SER A 38 4.88 -22.65 15.09
CA SER A 38 4.23 -22.83 16.40
C SER A 38 2.80 -22.30 16.38
N SER A 39 2.55 -21.15 15.74
CA SER A 39 1.20 -20.63 15.51
C SER A 39 0.34 -21.66 14.79
N ASN A 40 0.82 -22.22 13.69
CA ASN A 40 0.09 -23.23 12.90
C ASN A 40 -0.19 -24.52 13.69
N PHE A 41 0.72 -24.91 14.57
CA PHE A 41 0.47 -26.05 15.48
C PHE A 41 -0.73 -25.79 16.38
N TYR A 42 -0.77 -24.64 17.07
CA TYR A 42 -1.90 -24.27 17.93
C TYR A 42 -3.21 -24.09 17.13
N LEU A 43 -3.16 -23.52 15.92
CA LEU A 43 -4.33 -23.41 15.06
C LEU A 43 -4.91 -24.77 14.65
N ASN A 44 -4.06 -25.78 14.40
CA ASN A 44 -4.54 -27.12 14.11
C ASN A 44 -5.19 -27.79 15.33
N LEU A 45 -4.68 -27.52 16.55
CA LEU A 45 -5.33 -27.96 17.78
C LEU A 45 -6.68 -27.27 18.00
N THR A 46 -6.75 -25.95 17.78
CA THR A 46 -7.99 -25.18 17.80
C THR A 46 -9.04 -25.82 16.88
N LYS A 47 -8.65 -26.13 15.64
CA LYS A 47 -9.51 -26.75 14.65
C LYS A 47 -9.99 -28.16 15.06
N TYR A 48 -9.15 -28.92 15.71
CA TYR A 48 -9.52 -30.24 16.21
C TYR A 48 -10.58 -30.14 17.31
N LEU A 49 -10.46 -29.13 18.18
CA LEU A 49 -11.37 -28.93 19.32
C LEU A 49 -12.71 -28.31 18.90
N ASN A 50 -12.67 -27.31 18.02
CA ASN A 50 -13.85 -26.62 17.49
C ASN A 50 -13.78 -26.50 15.97
N LYS A 51 -14.59 -27.28 15.24
CA LYS A 51 -14.55 -27.36 13.77
C LYS A 51 -15.26 -26.19 13.08
N ASP A 52 -16.14 -25.50 13.79
CA ASP A 52 -17.05 -24.50 13.24
C ASP A 52 -16.54 -23.06 13.43
N PHE A 53 -15.41 -22.90 14.13
CA PHE A 53 -14.79 -21.59 14.36
C PHE A 53 -13.83 -21.25 13.21
N HIS A 54 -14.33 -20.51 12.21
CA HIS A 54 -13.58 -20.21 10.97
C HIS A 54 -12.45 -19.19 11.12
N ALA A 55 -12.35 -18.46 12.25
CA ALA A 55 -11.29 -17.49 12.46
C ALA A 55 -9.88 -18.10 12.41
N TYR A 56 -9.70 -19.33 12.89
CA TYR A 56 -8.41 -20.02 12.80
C TYR A 56 -8.04 -20.35 11.35
N ASP A 57 -9.00 -20.66 10.48
CA ASP A 57 -8.71 -20.91 9.06
C ASP A 57 -8.20 -19.64 8.37
N THR A 58 -8.72 -18.46 8.72
CA THR A 58 -8.22 -17.19 8.16
C THR A 58 -6.79 -16.92 8.61
N LEU A 59 -6.48 -17.10 9.88
CA LEU A 59 -5.12 -16.89 10.42
C LEU A 59 -4.14 -17.95 9.88
N LEU A 60 -4.57 -19.21 9.74
CA LEU A 60 -3.76 -20.26 9.16
C LEU A 60 -3.42 -19.95 7.69
N ALA A 61 -4.41 -19.51 6.91
CA ALA A 61 -4.18 -19.10 5.52
C ALA A 61 -3.23 -17.90 5.41
N GLU A 62 -3.34 -16.92 6.32
CA GLU A 62 -2.44 -15.78 6.36
C GLU A 62 -1.00 -16.22 6.75
N ASN A 63 -0.84 -17.09 7.74
CA ASN A 63 0.47 -17.65 8.09
C ASN A 63 1.12 -18.37 6.89
N MET A 64 0.34 -19.17 6.16
CA MET A 64 0.81 -19.83 4.93
C MET A 64 1.24 -18.82 3.86
N TYR A 65 0.48 -17.72 3.70
CA TYR A 65 0.88 -16.62 2.81
C TYR A 65 2.22 -16.00 3.23
N LYS A 66 2.42 -15.74 4.53
CA LYS A 66 3.64 -15.12 5.07
C LYS A 66 4.90 -15.96 4.84
N ILE A 67 4.76 -17.29 4.85
CA ILE A 67 5.87 -18.22 4.53
C ILE A 67 5.94 -18.58 3.04
N ASN A 68 5.22 -17.86 2.17
CA ASN A 68 5.12 -18.08 0.72
C ASN A 68 4.51 -19.43 0.29
N ASP A 69 3.81 -20.13 1.18
CA ASP A 69 3.03 -21.33 0.83
C ASP A 69 1.68 -20.92 0.21
N PHE A 70 1.76 -20.30 -0.95
CA PHE A 70 0.61 -19.76 -1.68
C PHE A 70 -0.41 -20.85 -2.08
N LYS A 71 0.08 -22.06 -2.31
CA LYS A 71 -0.78 -23.19 -2.68
C LYS A 71 -1.75 -23.55 -1.56
N ASN A 72 -1.24 -23.77 -0.36
CA ASN A 72 -2.07 -24.12 0.80
C ASN A 72 -2.90 -22.93 1.29
N SER A 73 -2.35 -21.72 1.29
CA SER A 73 -3.08 -20.49 1.59
C SER A 73 -4.33 -20.37 0.69
N LYS A 74 -4.18 -20.43 -0.63
CA LYS A 74 -5.32 -20.38 -1.57
C LYS A 74 -6.32 -21.52 -1.36
N LYS A 75 -5.85 -22.73 -1.01
CA LYS A 75 -6.73 -23.87 -0.75
C LYS A 75 -7.64 -23.61 0.45
N ILE A 76 -7.12 -22.99 1.49
CA ILE A 76 -7.90 -22.64 2.69
C ILE A 76 -8.88 -21.52 2.35
N TYR A 77 -8.42 -20.41 1.74
CA TYR A 77 -9.30 -19.30 1.36
C TYR A 77 -10.43 -19.76 0.42
N LYS A 78 -10.16 -20.65 -0.55
CA LYS A 78 -11.20 -21.23 -1.41
C LYS A 78 -12.30 -21.95 -0.63
N LYS A 79 -11.98 -22.62 0.46
CA LYS A 79 -13.01 -23.25 1.32
C LYS A 79 -13.84 -22.20 2.04
N LEU A 80 -13.21 -21.13 2.51
CA LEU A 80 -13.89 -20.06 3.22
C LEU A 80 -14.88 -19.28 2.35
N THR A 81 -14.74 -19.30 1.02
CA THR A 81 -15.71 -18.64 0.12
C THR A 81 -17.13 -19.22 0.18
N TYR A 82 -17.32 -20.39 0.77
CA TYR A 82 -18.63 -21.03 0.91
C TYR A 82 -19.34 -20.70 2.24
N HIS A 83 -18.73 -19.86 3.11
CA HIS A 83 -19.24 -19.57 4.45
C HIS A 83 -19.86 -18.16 4.57
N GLY A 84 -20.66 -17.76 3.59
CA GLY A 84 -21.37 -16.48 3.55
C GLY A 84 -20.63 -15.36 2.85
N ASP A 85 -21.35 -14.28 2.52
CA ASP A 85 -20.87 -13.19 1.64
C ASP A 85 -19.64 -12.48 2.19
N ALA A 86 -19.59 -12.19 3.49
CA ALA A 86 -18.47 -11.49 4.11
C ALA A 86 -17.16 -12.29 4.04
N LEU A 87 -17.20 -13.59 4.37
CA LEU A 87 -16.04 -14.47 4.27
C LEU A 87 -15.68 -14.76 2.81
N SER A 88 -16.66 -14.85 1.93
CA SER A 88 -16.43 -14.99 0.49
C SER A 88 -15.69 -13.77 -0.06
N TRP A 89 -16.16 -12.57 0.24
CA TRP A 89 -15.48 -11.33 -0.18
C TRP A 89 -14.05 -11.25 0.36
N TYR A 90 -13.88 -11.41 1.68
CA TYR A 90 -12.56 -11.42 2.31
C TYR A 90 -11.61 -12.43 1.66
N SER A 91 -12.07 -13.67 1.49
CA SER A 91 -11.25 -14.76 0.95
C SER A 91 -10.84 -14.52 -0.50
N ASN A 92 -11.76 -14.03 -1.35
CA ASN A 92 -11.44 -13.72 -2.74
C ASN A 92 -10.46 -12.54 -2.84
N LYS A 93 -10.55 -11.55 -1.94
CA LYS A 93 -9.56 -10.48 -1.80
C LYS A 93 -8.15 -11.05 -1.51
N GLN A 94 -8.05 -12.01 -0.58
CA GLN A 94 -6.77 -12.64 -0.27
C GLN A 94 -6.24 -13.52 -1.41
N ILE A 95 -7.12 -14.24 -2.10
CA ILE A 95 -6.75 -15.03 -3.28
C ILE A 95 -6.23 -14.11 -4.40
N ALA A 96 -6.89 -12.97 -4.65
CA ALA A 96 -6.42 -11.99 -5.61
C ALA A 96 -5.04 -11.44 -5.24
N ARG A 97 -4.80 -11.11 -3.95
CA ARG A 97 -3.48 -10.69 -3.44
C ARG A 97 -2.39 -11.74 -3.71
N ILE A 98 -2.70 -13.02 -3.51
CA ILE A 98 -1.78 -14.11 -3.80
C ILE A 98 -1.50 -14.21 -5.31
N LEU A 99 -2.53 -14.09 -6.15
CA LEU A 99 -2.38 -14.14 -7.60
C LEU A 99 -1.48 -13.00 -8.12
N ILE A 100 -1.57 -11.80 -7.54
CA ILE A 100 -0.63 -10.71 -7.86
C ILE A 100 0.82 -11.11 -7.53
N LYS A 101 1.06 -11.71 -6.34
CA LYS A 101 2.39 -12.22 -5.98
C LYS A 101 2.90 -13.31 -6.93
N GLU A 102 1.99 -14.12 -7.47
CA GLU A 102 2.30 -15.13 -8.50
C GLU A 102 2.43 -14.54 -9.92
N LYS A 103 2.39 -13.21 -10.08
CA LYS A 103 2.42 -12.50 -11.38
C LYS A 103 1.24 -12.85 -12.31
N LYS A 104 0.09 -13.18 -11.74
CA LYS A 104 -1.17 -13.53 -12.43
C LYS A 104 -2.19 -12.40 -12.31
N LYS A 105 -1.81 -11.18 -12.75
CA LYS A 105 -2.62 -9.96 -12.61
C LYS A 105 -4.02 -10.12 -13.20
N ILE A 106 -4.15 -10.71 -14.39
CA ILE A 106 -5.46 -10.88 -15.06
C ILE A 106 -6.39 -11.77 -14.23
N ASP A 107 -5.90 -12.90 -13.72
CA ASP A 107 -6.70 -13.80 -12.89
C ASP A 107 -7.13 -13.13 -11.59
N ALA A 108 -6.25 -12.32 -10.99
CA ALA A 108 -6.55 -11.56 -9.78
C ALA A 108 -7.66 -10.51 -10.01
N LEU A 109 -7.59 -9.78 -11.11
CA LEU A 109 -8.62 -8.79 -11.50
C LEU A 109 -9.96 -9.47 -11.75
N ASN A 110 -9.98 -10.61 -12.46
CA ASN A 110 -11.20 -11.35 -12.77
C ASN A 110 -11.87 -11.91 -11.51
N ILE A 111 -11.10 -12.58 -10.63
CA ILE A 111 -11.68 -13.19 -9.43
C ILE A 111 -12.28 -12.14 -8.50
N LEU A 112 -11.63 -10.98 -8.35
CA LEU A 112 -12.15 -9.93 -7.48
C LEU A 112 -13.34 -9.21 -8.10
N LYS A 113 -13.33 -8.97 -9.42
CA LYS A 113 -14.48 -8.44 -10.17
C LYS A 113 -15.71 -9.35 -10.01
N ASP A 114 -15.53 -10.65 -10.22
CA ASP A 114 -16.63 -11.62 -10.10
C ASP A 114 -17.15 -11.71 -8.67
N SER A 115 -16.26 -11.64 -7.68
CA SER A 115 -16.63 -11.59 -6.27
C SER A 115 -17.43 -10.33 -5.95
N TYR A 116 -16.96 -9.16 -6.39
CA TYR A 116 -17.64 -7.88 -6.20
C TYR A 116 -19.05 -7.88 -6.81
N ASN A 117 -19.20 -8.46 -8.02
CA ASN A 117 -20.50 -8.54 -8.70
C ASN A 117 -21.50 -9.45 -7.96
N LYS A 118 -21.01 -10.47 -7.24
CA LYS A 118 -21.84 -11.41 -6.49
C LYS A 118 -22.31 -10.88 -5.14
N VAL A 119 -21.63 -9.88 -4.58
CA VAL A 119 -22.06 -9.28 -3.31
C VAL A 119 -23.44 -8.64 -3.51
N THR A 120 -24.43 -9.16 -2.78
CA THR A 120 -25.82 -8.77 -2.93
C THR A 120 -26.13 -7.38 -2.37
N SER A 121 -25.47 -7.01 -1.28
CA SER A 121 -25.57 -5.68 -0.65
C SER A 121 -24.17 -5.06 -0.60
N LYS A 122 -23.80 -4.38 -1.68
CA LYS A 122 -22.52 -3.68 -1.79
C LYS A 122 -22.50 -2.48 -0.84
N GLY A 123 -21.73 -2.59 0.23
CA GLY A 123 -21.45 -1.49 1.13
C GLY A 123 -20.37 -0.54 0.59
N ILE A 124 -20.19 0.56 1.30
CA ILE A 124 -19.14 1.54 0.99
C ILE A 124 -17.74 0.91 1.14
N TYR A 125 -17.56 0.06 2.15
CA TYR A 125 -16.28 -0.58 2.43
C TYR A 125 -15.87 -1.61 1.36
N GLU A 126 -16.79 -2.44 0.87
CA GLU A 126 -16.51 -3.38 -0.21
C GLU A 126 -16.19 -2.64 -1.51
N THR A 127 -16.88 -1.54 -1.76
CA THR A 127 -16.63 -0.67 -2.93
C THR A 127 -15.26 0.00 -2.82
N PHE A 128 -14.89 0.47 -1.62
CA PHE A 128 -13.58 1.06 -1.35
C PHE A 128 -12.45 0.03 -1.53
N ASP A 129 -12.58 -1.13 -0.91
CA ASP A 129 -11.63 -2.24 -1.08
C ASP A 129 -11.40 -2.59 -2.56
N TYR A 130 -12.48 -2.60 -3.35
CA TYR A 130 -12.38 -2.90 -4.78
C TYR A 130 -11.71 -1.78 -5.56
N ALA A 131 -12.03 -0.52 -5.26
CA ALA A 131 -11.40 0.65 -5.87
C ALA A 131 -9.89 0.68 -5.57
N GLU A 132 -9.50 0.45 -4.30
CA GLU A 132 -8.10 0.34 -3.88
C GLU A 132 -7.36 -0.78 -4.61
N PHE A 133 -7.98 -1.94 -4.74
CA PHE A 133 -7.39 -3.04 -5.49
C PHE A 133 -7.15 -2.69 -6.96
N LEU A 134 -8.11 -2.03 -7.60
CA LEU A 134 -7.98 -1.56 -8.99
C LEU A 134 -6.84 -0.53 -9.12
N LYS A 135 -6.81 0.49 -8.26
CA LYS A 135 -5.75 1.52 -8.23
C LYS A 135 -4.37 0.89 -8.07
N ASN A 136 -4.22 0.00 -7.08
CA ASN A 136 -2.94 -0.65 -6.79
C ASN A 136 -2.48 -1.64 -7.88
N ASN A 137 -3.35 -1.93 -8.84
CA ASN A 137 -3.05 -2.73 -10.02
C ASN A 137 -3.12 -1.91 -11.32
N GLU A 138 -2.98 -0.58 -11.24
CA GLU A 138 -2.89 0.34 -12.38
C GLU A 138 -4.16 0.41 -13.26
N GLU A 139 -5.30 -0.04 -12.74
CA GLU A 139 -6.61 0.10 -13.39
C GLU A 139 -7.26 1.43 -12.96
N PHE A 140 -6.54 2.53 -13.20
CA PHE A 140 -6.84 3.85 -12.63
C PHE A 140 -8.22 4.38 -13.05
N GLU A 141 -8.57 4.35 -14.34
CA GLU A 141 -9.87 4.83 -14.81
C GLU A 141 -11.03 4.07 -14.16
N LYS A 142 -10.86 2.75 -13.98
CA LYS A 142 -11.87 1.95 -13.30
C LYS A 142 -11.95 2.28 -11.82
N SER A 143 -10.82 2.49 -11.15
CA SER A 143 -10.80 2.85 -9.73
C SER A 143 -11.51 4.18 -9.47
N ILE A 144 -11.31 5.19 -10.33
CA ILE A 144 -11.97 6.49 -10.28
C ILE A 144 -13.50 6.36 -10.29
N VAL A 145 -14.04 5.43 -11.09
CA VAL A 145 -15.49 5.18 -11.14
C VAL A 145 -16.03 4.77 -9.77
N TYR A 146 -15.35 3.81 -9.12
CA TYR A 146 -15.79 3.30 -7.80
C TYR A 146 -15.55 4.30 -6.67
N TYR A 147 -14.44 5.02 -6.66
CA TYR A 147 -14.26 6.13 -5.71
C TYR A 147 -15.33 7.21 -5.87
N SER A 148 -15.64 7.57 -7.12
CA SER A 148 -16.69 8.56 -7.38
C SER A 148 -18.08 8.07 -6.94
N GLN A 149 -18.36 6.78 -7.11
CA GLN A 149 -19.57 6.17 -6.59
C GLN A 149 -19.66 6.28 -5.07
N ILE A 150 -18.56 6.10 -4.34
CA ILE A 150 -18.52 6.27 -2.89
C ILE A 150 -18.77 7.72 -2.53
N LEU A 151 -18.07 8.68 -3.15
CA LEU A 151 -18.17 10.11 -2.85
C LEU A 151 -19.57 10.71 -3.16
N ASN A 152 -20.37 10.05 -3.99
CA ASN A 152 -21.75 10.42 -4.19
C ASN A 152 -22.68 10.01 -3.01
N ASN A 153 -22.17 9.18 -2.10
CA ASN A 153 -22.94 8.61 -0.98
C ASN A 153 -22.41 9.00 0.41
N ILE A 154 -21.28 9.71 0.48
CA ILE A 154 -20.69 10.18 1.73
C ILE A 154 -20.40 11.67 1.66
N ASP A 155 -20.37 12.33 2.81
CA ASP A 155 -19.91 13.72 2.95
C ASP A 155 -18.49 13.80 3.54
N SER A 156 -17.96 15.01 3.68
CA SER A 156 -16.61 15.27 4.19
C SER A 156 -16.38 14.85 5.65
N ASN A 157 -17.43 14.57 6.42
CA ASN A 157 -17.34 14.12 7.81
C ASN A 157 -17.27 12.58 7.91
N HIS A 158 -17.48 11.87 6.81
CA HIS A 158 -17.42 10.42 6.82
C HIS A 158 -15.98 9.94 7.03
N PRO A 159 -15.73 8.94 7.91
CA PRO A 159 -14.36 8.47 8.21
C PRO A 159 -13.53 8.04 7.00
N LEU A 160 -14.17 7.51 5.96
CA LEU A 160 -13.48 7.10 4.72
C LEU A 160 -13.26 8.24 3.73
N TYR A 161 -13.82 9.44 3.96
CA TYR A 161 -13.74 10.53 2.98
C TYR A 161 -12.28 10.91 2.64
N PRO A 162 -11.36 11.05 3.63
CA PRO A 162 -9.96 11.34 3.32
C PRO A 162 -9.30 10.27 2.46
N ASP A 163 -9.50 8.99 2.78
CA ASP A 163 -8.87 7.88 2.06
C ASP A 163 -9.43 7.73 0.64
N VAL A 164 -10.74 7.97 0.46
CA VAL A 164 -11.39 7.89 -0.85
C VAL A 164 -10.96 9.04 -1.76
N THR A 165 -10.83 10.26 -1.22
CA THR A 165 -10.35 11.43 -1.98
C THR A 165 -8.87 11.31 -2.29
N ASP A 166 -8.04 10.82 -1.36
CA ASP A 166 -6.64 10.51 -1.63
C ASP A 166 -6.51 9.46 -2.74
N GLY A 167 -7.18 8.31 -2.60
CA GLY A 167 -7.13 7.24 -3.59
C GLY A 167 -7.56 7.68 -4.99
N ARG A 168 -8.63 8.50 -5.09
CA ARG A 168 -9.08 9.06 -6.38
C ARG A 168 -8.11 10.11 -6.91
N GLY A 169 -7.56 10.94 -6.04
CA GLY A 169 -6.57 11.96 -6.39
C GLY A 169 -5.32 11.32 -7.01
N VAL A 170 -4.77 10.28 -6.37
CA VAL A 170 -3.66 9.48 -6.94
C VAL A 170 -4.03 8.90 -8.30
N ALA A 171 -5.23 8.31 -8.43
CA ALA A 171 -5.65 7.73 -9.69
C ALA A 171 -5.81 8.78 -10.81
N TYR A 172 -6.30 9.98 -10.49
CA TYR A 172 -6.35 11.10 -11.45
C TYR A 172 -4.97 11.57 -11.88
N GLU A 173 -4.01 11.66 -10.95
CA GLU A 173 -2.64 12.04 -11.29
C GLU A 173 -2.02 11.05 -12.27
N ARG A 174 -2.20 9.74 -12.00
CA ARG A 174 -1.67 8.66 -12.86
C ARG A 174 -2.23 8.65 -14.29
N ILE A 175 -3.41 9.20 -14.51
CA ILE A 175 -3.99 9.35 -15.86
C ILE A 175 -3.79 10.76 -16.45
N GLY A 176 -2.99 11.61 -15.80
CA GLY A 176 -2.65 12.95 -16.27
C GLY A 176 -3.71 14.04 -16.02
N GLU A 177 -4.73 13.77 -15.22
CA GLU A 177 -5.82 14.70 -14.88
C GLU A 177 -5.47 15.52 -13.62
N TRP A 178 -4.39 16.30 -13.70
CA TRP A 178 -3.77 16.95 -12.55
C TRP A 178 -4.72 17.87 -11.77
N ASP A 179 -5.52 18.70 -12.43
CA ASP A 179 -6.42 19.64 -11.75
C ASP A 179 -7.42 18.91 -10.83
N LYS A 180 -7.86 17.72 -11.26
CA LYS A 180 -8.75 16.87 -10.47
C LYS A 180 -7.98 16.18 -9.34
N ALA A 181 -6.76 15.75 -9.61
CA ALA A 181 -5.87 15.14 -8.61
C ALA A 181 -5.57 16.11 -7.48
N GLU A 182 -5.11 17.32 -7.79
CA GLU A 182 -4.79 18.34 -6.80
C GLU A 182 -6.01 18.68 -5.93
N LYS A 183 -7.18 18.83 -6.55
CA LYS A 183 -8.43 19.11 -5.84
C LYS A 183 -8.76 18.00 -4.82
N ASP A 184 -8.67 16.75 -5.23
CA ASP A 184 -8.99 15.60 -4.37
C ASP A 184 -7.96 15.43 -3.23
N LEU A 185 -6.67 15.56 -3.53
CA LEU A 185 -5.61 15.50 -2.52
C LEU A 185 -5.73 16.62 -1.47
N LEU A 186 -6.07 17.85 -1.91
CA LEU A 186 -6.34 18.96 -1.00
C LEU A 186 -7.58 18.71 -0.14
N ALA A 187 -8.65 18.16 -0.71
CA ALA A 187 -9.87 17.81 0.04
C ALA A 187 -9.59 16.72 1.09
N SER A 188 -8.73 15.74 0.76
CA SER A 188 -8.25 14.74 1.73
C SER A 188 -7.53 15.39 2.90
N LEU A 189 -6.60 16.31 2.63
CA LEU A 189 -5.83 17.03 3.66
C LEU A 189 -6.66 18.04 4.45
N GLU A 190 -7.74 18.60 3.88
CA GLU A 190 -8.69 19.43 4.61
C GLU A 190 -9.47 18.61 5.64
N ALA A 191 -9.93 17.43 5.26
CA ALA A 191 -10.66 16.52 6.13
C ALA A 191 -9.76 15.83 7.18
N SER A 192 -8.50 15.54 6.84
CA SER A 192 -7.51 14.92 7.72
C SER A 192 -6.11 15.52 7.50
N PRO A 193 -5.72 16.57 8.26
CA PRO A 193 -4.53 17.38 7.97
C PRO A 193 -3.18 16.70 8.24
N ASP A 194 -3.16 15.59 8.99
CA ASP A 194 -1.92 14.96 9.46
C ASP A 194 -1.59 13.63 8.75
N GLN A 195 -2.04 13.52 7.50
CA GLN A 195 -1.74 12.38 6.63
C GLN A 195 -0.36 12.55 5.97
N ALA A 196 0.69 12.10 6.63
CA ALA A 196 2.07 12.33 6.17
C ALA A 196 2.32 11.87 4.73
N TYR A 197 1.73 10.76 4.29
CA TYR A 197 1.92 10.26 2.93
C TYR A 197 1.16 11.08 1.89
N VAL A 198 -0.04 11.57 2.19
CA VAL A 198 -0.80 12.45 1.27
C VAL A 198 -0.09 13.79 1.13
N ILE A 199 0.42 14.35 2.25
CA ILE A 199 1.25 15.55 2.26
C ILE A 199 2.48 15.35 1.35
N ASN A 200 3.19 14.25 1.54
CA ASN A 200 4.37 13.91 0.74
C ASN A 200 4.02 13.77 -0.74
N TYR A 201 2.97 13.05 -1.07
CA TYR A 201 2.55 12.82 -2.46
C TYR A 201 2.21 14.13 -3.18
N LEU A 202 1.38 14.97 -2.57
CA LEU A 202 0.99 16.27 -3.16
C LEU A 202 2.20 17.20 -3.31
N ALA A 203 3.04 17.30 -2.28
CA ALA A 203 4.22 18.15 -2.29
C ALA A 203 5.23 17.69 -3.34
N TYR A 204 5.49 16.38 -3.44
CA TYR A 204 6.38 15.83 -4.45
C TYR A 204 5.85 16.06 -5.88
N SER A 205 4.55 15.87 -6.10
CA SER A 205 3.93 16.14 -7.40
C SER A 205 4.06 17.61 -7.82
N TRP A 206 3.94 18.56 -6.87
CA TRP A 206 4.21 19.97 -7.16
C TRP A 206 5.67 20.23 -7.51
N ILE A 207 6.62 19.59 -6.81
CA ILE A 207 8.06 19.70 -7.06
C ILE A 207 8.42 19.21 -8.46
N GLU A 208 7.89 18.06 -8.87
CA GLU A 208 8.14 17.50 -10.20
C GLU A 208 7.59 18.40 -11.32
N GLN A 209 6.46 19.05 -11.09
CA GLN A 209 5.90 20.03 -12.02
C GLN A 209 6.58 21.40 -11.95
N GLY A 210 7.50 21.63 -11.02
CA GLY A 210 8.20 22.89 -10.83
C GLY A 210 7.33 24.03 -10.27
N ILE A 211 6.21 23.68 -9.60
CA ILE A 211 5.27 24.64 -9.01
C ILE A 211 5.29 24.57 -7.48
N LYS A 212 4.96 25.68 -6.82
CA LYS A 212 4.77 25.75 -5.34
C LYS A 212 5.91 25.12 -4.52
N ILE A 213 7.16 25.19 -4.99
CA ILE A 213 8.29 24.44 -4.41
C ILE A 213 8.56 24.85 -2.94
N GLU A 214 8.49 26.14 -2.61
CA GLU A 214 8.63 26.63 -1.22
C GLU A 214 7.55 26.06 -0.31
N LYS A 215 6.29 26.10 -0.76
CA LYS A 215 5.16 25.51 -0.02
C LYS A 215 5.33 23.99 0.13
N SER A 216 5.82 23.32 -0.91
CA SER A 216 6.13 21.90 -0.86
C SER A 216 7.19 21.58 0.20
N LEU A 217 8.23 22.41 0.32
CA LEU A 217 9.25 22.25 1.35
C LEU A 217 8.64 22.32 2.76
N GLU A 218 7.80 23.34 3.04
CA GLU A 218 7.11 23.48 4.33
C GLU A 218 6.23 22.26 4.64
N MET A 219 5.50 21.77 3.64
CA MET A 219 4.66 20.58 3.76
C MET A 219 5.48 19.31 4.04
N LEU A 220 6.62 19.14 3.36
CA LEU A 220 7.51 18.00 3.58
C LEU A 220 8.20 18.04 4.94
N GLU A 221 8.54 19.23 5.45
CA GLU A 221 9.02 19.39 6.81
C GLU A 221 7.96 18.96 7.84
N LYS A 222 6.67 19.28 7.60
CA LYS A 222 5.55 18.79 8.41
C LYS A 222 5.44 17.27 8.32
N ALA A 223 5.46 16.70 7.11
CA ALA A 223 5.39 15.25 6.90
C ALA A 223 6.53 14.52 7.63
N ASN A 224 7.75 15.04 7.56
CA ASN A 224 8.92 14.48 8.24
C ASN A 224 8.81 14.55 9.78
N LYS A 225 8.15 15.57 10.33
CA LYS A 225 7.84 15.63 11.77
C LYS A 225 6.81 14.59 12.17
N LEU A 226 5.80 14.31 11.33
CA LEU A 226 4.77 13.31 11.57
C LEU A 226 5.33 11.87 11.45
N ARG A 227 6.27 11.66 10.52
CA ARG A 227 6.94 10.36 10.29
C ARG A 227 8.44 10.57 10.12
N SER A 228 9.12 10.70 11.24
CA SER A 228 10.58 10.78 11.26
C SER A 228 11.21 9.48 10.77
N ASN A 229 12.28 9.59 9.99
CA ASN A 229 13.00 8.47 9.36
C ASN A 229 12.21 7.68 8.29
N ASP A 230 11.11 8.21 7.77
CA ASP A 230 10.49 7.65 6.57
C ASP A 230 11.34 8.02 5.33
N PRO A 231 11.91 7.02 4.64
CA PRO A 231 12.88 7.30 3.58
C PRO A 231 12.28 8.01 2.37
N TYR A 232 11.00 7.77 2.04
CA TYR A 232 10.32 8.44 0.93
C TYR A 232 10.11 9.93 1.22
N ILE A 233 9.75 10.27 2.46
CA ILE A 233 9.56 11.67 2.89
C ILE A 233 10.93 12.39 2.94
N ILE A 234 11.96 11.71 3.41
CA ILE A 234 13.33 12.25 3.47
C ILE A 234 13.86 12.52 2.05
N ASP A 235 13.64 11.61 1.11
CA ASP A 235 14.01 11.80 -0.30
C ASP A 235 13.30 13.02 -0.90
N SER A 236 11.97 13.09 -0.76
CA SER A 236 11.18 14.22 -1.27
C SER A 236 11.62 15.56 -0.66
N LEU A 237 11.97 15.59 0.63
CA LEU A 237 12.51 16.77 1.30
C LEU A 237 13.86 17.17 0.73
N GLY A 238 14.76 16.20 0.55
CA GLY A 238 16.04 16.41 -0.10
C GLY A 238 15.89 16.92 -1.54
N TRP A 239 14.92 16.38 -2.28
CA TRP A 239 14.63 16.79 -3.65
C TRP A 239 14.05 18.21 -3.74
N ALA A 240 13.15 18.60 -2.82
CA ALA A 240 12.68 19.99 -2.70
C ALA A 240 13.83 20.98 -2.51
N LEU A 241 14.75 20.67 -1.61
CA LEU A 241 15.95 21.48 -1.38
C LEU A 241 16.86 21.54 -2.62
N PHE A 242 16.97 20.43 -3.37
CA PHE A 242 17.70 20.40 -4.64
C PHE A 242 17.09 21.36 -5.67
N LYS A 243 15.77 21.32 -5.87
CA LYS A 243 15.05 22.23 -6.79
C LYS A 243 15.20 23.70 -6.38
N LEU A 244 15.30 23.99 -5.07
CA LEU A 244 15.60 25.31 -4.52
C LEU A 244 17.10 25.68 -4.57
N LYS A 245 17.94 24.83 -5.18
CA LYS A 245 19.40 25.01 -5.29
C LYS A 245 20.14 25.06 -3.94
N ARG A 246 19.51 24.57 -2.87
CA ARG A 246 20.12 24.41 -1.53
C ARG A 246 20.91 23.11 -1.47
N PHE A 247 21.88 22.95 -2.37
CA PHE A 247 22.55 21.66 -2.64
C PHE A 247 23.29 21.05 -1.45
N LYS A 248 23.84 21.86 -0.55
CA LYS A 248 24.53 21.34 0.65
C LYS A 248 23.55 20.65 1.59
N GLU A 249 22.43 21.29 1.88
CA GLU A 249 21.38 20.74 2.75
C GLU A 249 20.69 19.54 2.10
N SER A 250 20.34 19.66 0.81
CA SER A 250 19.78 18.57 0.01
C SER A 250 20.63 17.29 0.09
N LYS A 251 21.97 17.44 0.00
CA LYS A 251 22.88 16.28 0.05
C LYS A 251 22.74 15.49 1.35
N ASP A 252 22.55 16.15 2.48
CA ASP A 252 22.50 15.49 3.77
C ASP A 252 21.21 14.65 3.91
N TYR A 253 20.06 15.16 3.42
CA TYR A 253 18.80 14.42 3.37
C TYR A 253 18.87 13.26 2.37
N LEU A 254 19.33 13.49 1.13
CA LEU A 254 19.42 12.45 0.11
C LEU A 254 20.45 11.38 0.48
N GLN A 255 21.51 11.72 1.18
CA GLN A 255 22.45 10.73 1.74
C GLN A 255 21.79 9.84 2.79
N LEU A 256 20.89 10.39 3.61
CA LEU A 256 20.13 9.59 4.56
C LEU A 256 19.10 8.71 3.85
N ALA A 257 18.39 9.24 2.85
CA ALA A 257 17.43 8.48 2.05
C ALA A 257 18.07 7.25 1.39
N VAL A 258 19.22 7.43 0.72
CA VAL A 258 19.93 6.32 0.07
C VAL A 258 20.48 5.29 1.06
N LYS A 259 20.81 5.69 2.29
CA LYS A 259 21.18 4.74 3.34
C LYS A 259 20.01 3.89 3.80
N LEU A 260 18.82 4.45 3.83
CA LEU A 260 17.60 3.77 4.25
C LEU A 260 17.00 2.92 3.12
N MET A 261 17.15 3.36 1.87
CA MET A 261 16.67 2.67 0.67
C MET A 261 17.81 2.53 -0.38
N PRO A 262 18.80 1.67 -0.12
CA PRO A 262 19.97 1.59 -0.99
C PRO A 262 19.69 1.02 -2.40
N ALA A 263 18.58 0.31 -2.59
CA ALA A 263 18.21 -0.30 -3.85
C ALA A 263 17.08 0.46 -4.60
N ASP A 264 16.62 1.60 -4.09
CA ASP A 264 15.60 2.40 -4.78
C ASP A 264 16.23 3.19 -5.95
N PRO A 265 15.73 3.05 -7.19
CA PRO A 265 16.33 3.69 -8.35
C PRO A 265 16.24 5.22 -8.32
N ILE A 266 15.09 5.77 -7.88
CA ILE A 266 14.85 7.21 -7.85
C ILE A 266 15.72 7.88 -6.80
N VAL A 267 15.79 7.31 -5.60
CA VAL A 267 16.62 7.82 -4.50
C VAL A 267 18.10 7.84 -4.88
N ASN A 268 18.59 6.81 -5.58
CA ASN A 268 19.96 6.77 -6.07
C ASN A 268 20.23 7.81 -7.16
N ASP A 269 19.27 8.05 -8.05
CA ASP A 269 19.37 9.09 -9.08
C ASP A 269 19.41 10.49 -8.45
N HIS A 270 18.47 10.80 -7.54
CA HIS A 270 18.46 12.07 -6.80
C HIS A 270 19.76 12.32 -6.03
N TYR A 271 20.30 11.26 -5.39
CA TYR A 271 21.57 11.40 -4.67
C TYR A 271 22.75 11.62 -5.64
N GLY A 272 22.75 10.99 -6.79
CA GLY A 272 23.69 11.23 -7.86
C GLY A 272 23.65 12.70 -8.33
N ASP A 273 22.45 13.23 -8.56
CA ASP A 273 22.24 14.61 -9.00
C ASP A 273 22.78 15.63 -7.99
N VAL A 274 22.50 15.45 -6.71
CA VAL A 274 22.98 16.36 -5.67
C VAL A 274 24.48 16.26 -5.45
N LEU A 275 25.08 15.10 -5.60
CA LEU A 275 26.52 14.93 -5.55
C LEU A 275 27.21 15.67 -6.71
N TRP A 276 26.66 15.59 -7.91
CA TRP A 276 27.15 16.35 -9.06
C TRP A 276 27.16 17.85 -8.80
N LYS A 277 26.01 18.41 -8.34
CA LYS A 277 25.91 19.84 -8.01
C LYS A 277 26.79 20.28 -6.84
N ASN A 278 27.28 19.34 -6.01
CA ASN A 278 28.28 19.60 -4.96
C ASN A 278 29.72 19.34 -5.42
N GLY A 279 29.99 19.18 -6.73
CA GLY A 279 31.33 18.98 -7.29
C GLY A 279 31.92 17.57 -7.05
N LYS A 280 31.10 16.60 -6.67
CA LYS A 280 31.51 15.22 -6.42
C LYS A 280 31.17 14.31 -7.61
N GLU A 281 31.67 14.70 -8.79
CA GLU A 281 31.30 14.10 -10.07
C GLU A 281 31.56 12.60 -10.15
N LEU A 282 32.69 12.11 -9.63
CA LEU A 282 33.01 10.69 -9.65
C LEU A 282 32.01 9.88 -8.81
N GLN A 283 31.61 10.41 -7.63
CA GLN A 283 30.62 9.76 -6.79
C GLN A 283 29.23 9.80 -7.44
N ALA A 284 28.86 10.92 -8.07
CA ALA A 284 27.59 11.04 -8.82
C ALA A 284 27.49 9.94 -9.90
N ARG A 285 28.55 9.79 -10.71
CA ARG A 285 28.60 8.75 -11.75
C ARG A 285 28.50 7.33 -11.19
N TYR A 286 29.03 7.09 -9.99
CA TYR A 286 28.86 5.80 -9.31
C TYR A 286 27.39 5.48 -9.03
N TYR A 287 26.65 6.41 -8.44
CA TYR A 287 25.22 6.23 -8.13
C TYR A 287 24.36 6.14 -9.38
N TRP A 288 24.60 6.97 -10.40
CA TRP A 288 23.92 6.85 -11.68
C TRP A 288 24.18 5.51 -12.38
N ASN A 289 25.42 5.05 -12.37
CA ASN A 289 25.72 3.73 -12.95
C ASN A 289 25.06 2.58 -12.16
N TYR A 290 24.94 2.73 -10.84
CA TYR A 290 24.25 1.77 -10.00
C TYR A 290 22.77 1.65 -10.36
N VAL A 291 22.07 2.76 -10.66
CA VAL A 291 20.66 2.76 -11.13
C VAL A 291 20.46 1.90 -12.38
N LEU A 292 21.43 1.91 -13.32
CA LEU A 292 21.31 1.10 -14.55
C LEU A 292 21.28 -0.42 -14.28
N GLY A 293 21.90 -0.85 -13.18
CA GLY A 293 21.93 -2.27 -12.76
C GLY A 293 20.69 -2.71 -11.98
N LEU A 294 19.83 -1.79 -11.55
CA LEU A 294 18.65 -2.13 -10.77
C LEU A 294 17.52 -2.64 -11.68
N GLU A 295 16.96 -3.80 -11.34
CA GLU A 295 15.85 -4.41 -12.10
C GLU A 295 14.59 -3.54 -12.05
N GLU A 296 14.35 -2.89 -10.91
CA GLU A 296 13.16 -2.05 -10.65
C GLU A 296 13.23 -0.67 -11.34
N ALA A 297 14.40 -0.29 -11.90
CA ALA A 297 14.53 0.98 -12.60
C ALA A 297 13.79 0.96 -13.93
N GLU A 298 12.82 1.86 -14.08
CA GLU A 298 12.05 2.03 -15.30
C GLU A 298 12.94 2.50 -16.47
N LYS A 299 12.50 2.20 -17.70
CA LYS A 299 13.27 2.50 -18.91
C LYS A 299 13.60 3.99 -19.04
N ASP A 300 12.61 4.86 -18.82
CA ASP A 300 12.78 6.32 -18.96
C ASP A 300 13.81 6.87 -17.98
N LEU A 301 13.83 6.35 -16.75
CA LEU A 301 14.85 6.69 -15.76
C LEU A 301 16.24 6.21 -16.22
N LYS A 302 16.34 4.97 -16.72
CA LYS A 302 17.62 4.44 -17.25
C LYS A 302 18.14 5.28 -18.42
N ASP A 303 17.27 5.68 -19.33
CA ASP A 303 17.64 6.53 -20.48
C ASP A 303 18.11 7.92 -20.00
N SER A 304 17.43 8.52 -19.01
CA SER A 304 17.84 9.78 -18.37
C SER A 304 19.22 9.66 -17.71
N VAL A 305 19.42 8.62 -16.91
CA VAL A 305 20.68 8.36 -16.22
C VAL A 305 21.85 8.13 -17.18
N GLN A 306 21.63 7.42 -18.30
CA GLN A 306 22.64 7.29 -19.36
C GLN A 306 23.06 8.64 -19.94
N GLN A 307 22.13 9.57 -20.13
CA GLN A 307 22.45 10.92 -20.58
C GLN A 307 23.31 11.67 -19.56
N LYS A 308 22.97 11.57 -18.25
CA LYS A 308 23.73 12.18 -17.16
C LYS A 308 25.16 11.61 -17.08
N LEU A 309 25.34 10.31 -17.32
CA LEU A 309 26.66 9.68 -17.36
C LEU A 309 27.56 10.21 -18.51
N ILE A 310 26.96 10.60 -19.62
CA ILE A 310 27.69 11.13 -20.79
C ILE A 310 28.00 12.62 -20.63
N LYS A 311 27.00 13.41 -20.29
CA LYS A 311 27.05 14.90 -20.38
C LYS A 311 27.20 15.58 -19.03
N GLY A 312 26.97 14.87 -17.91
CA GLY A 312 26.75 15.46 -16.61
C GLY A 312 25.30 15.98 -16.47
N LEU A 313 25.05 16.78 -15.43
CA LEU A 313 23.77 17.37 -15.07
C LEU A 313 23.75 18.87 -15.34
#